data_84df96ea5e44df9845b253c1f095e81e
#
_entry.id   84df96ea5e44df9845b253c1f095e81e
#
_cell.length_a   1.000
_cell.length_b   1.000
_cell.length_c   1.000
_cell.angle_alpha   90.00
_cell.angle_beta   90.00
_cell.angle_gamma   90.00
#
_symmetry.space_group_name_H-M   'P 1'
#
loop_
_entity.id
_entity.type
_entity.pdbx_description
1 polymer ?
#
loop_
_entity_poly.entity_id
_entity_poly.type
_entity_poly.pdbx_seq_one_letter_code
_entity_poly.pdbx_strand_id
1 'polypeptide(L)'
;MVKIKELLAIVKSSVIVMVIVILIVGVIIPTVTSFIAENVDRGSANGSQINLDGKIYGSYLLAQAFNQSYFFQPRPSAINFNQTSSGAPECAPNTNASLNETSQNIKEFERMNPNVTLSQIPGVMIMDSDSGLDPNIPVQGAIIQEKRVVQSIINLGNIKGIRLSLHEVNSTVNQLINSSESQDFPIFGSYYVNVMYLDVGIINFLVNHNILSKSSLD
;
A
#
# COMPACT_ATOMS: atom_id res chain seq x y z
N MET A 1 9.35 -33.26 51.62
CA MET A 1 10.36 -33.42 50.55
C MET A 1 9.80 -34.32 49.46
N VAL A 2 9.62 -33.79 48.24
CA VAL A 2 9.18 -34.56 47.06
C VAL A 2 10.27 -35.62 46.77
N LYS A 3 9.88 -36.88 46.64
CA LYS A 3 10.84 -37.95 46.32
C LYS A 3 11.35 -37.78 44.90
N ILE A 4 12.64 -38.01 44.66
CA ILE A 4 13.27 -37.82 43.32
C ILE A 4 12.49 -38.57 42.23
N LYS A 5 11.91 -39.72 42.50
CA LYS A 5 11.06 -40.48 41.54
C LYS A 5 9.78 -39.73 41.16
N GLU A 6 9.17 -39.03 42.09
CA GLU A 6 7.97 -38.20 41.83
C GLU A 6 8.31 -36.97 40.99
N LEU A 7 9.46 -36.32 41.28
CA LEU A 7 9.97 -35.23 40.50
C LEU A 7 10.25 -35.63 39.03
N LEU A 8 10.93 -36.78 38.83
CA LEU A 8 11.20 -37.31 37.49
C LEU A 8 9.92 -37.66 36.72
N ALA A 9 8.90 -38.18 37.40
CA ALA A 9 7.61 -38.47 36.77
C ALA A 9 6.90 -37.18 36.32
N ILE A 10 6.93 -36.13 37.14
CA ILE A 10 6.37 -34.82 36.80
C ILE A 10 7.10 -34.20 35.60
N VAL A 11 8.42 -34.19 35.61
CA VAL A 11 9.24 -33.68 34.51
C VAL A 11 8.94 -34.44 33.22
N LYS A 12 8.89 -35.77 33.24
CA LYS A 12 8.54 -36.56 32.06
C LYS A 12 7.17 -36.23 31.51
N SER A 13 6.15 -36.10 32.35
CA SER A 13 4.80 -35.75 31.94
C SER A 13 4.76 -34.32 31.35
N SER A 14 5.46 -33.38 31.98
CA SER A 14 5.54 -31.98 31.48
C SER A 14 6.21 -31.92 30.12
N VAL A 15 7.28 -32.65 29.88
CA VAL A 15 7.97 -32.72 28.59
C VAL A 15 7.05 -33.33 27.53
N ILE A 16 6.32 -34.40 27.85
CA ILE A 16 5.35 -34.98 26.88
C ILE A 16 4.27 -33.98 26.50
N VAL A 17 3.66 -33.30 27.50
CA VAL A 17 2.64 -32.29 27.24
C VAL A 17 3.21 -31.13 26.41
N MET A 18 4.42 -30.66 26.74
CA MET A 18 5.10 -29.61 25.98
C MET A 18 5.29 -30.01 24.50
N VAL A 19 5.77 -31.22 24.24
CA VAL A 19 5.95 -31.72 22.87
C VAL A 19 4.62 -31.78 22.12
N ILE A 20 3.56 -32.29 22.77
CA ILE A 20 2.23 -32.35 22.17
C ILE A 20 1.73 -30.94 21.82
N VAL A 21 1.86 -29.97 22.73
CA VAL A 21 1.45 -28.58 22.48
C VAL A 21 2.24 -27.95 21.33
N ILE A 22 3.56 -28.16 21.29
CA ILE A 22 4.41 -27.67 20.19
C ILE A 22 3.97 -28.28 18.85
N LEU A 23 3.66 -29.58 18.81
CA LEU A 23 3.18 -30.22 17.58
C LEU A 23 1.81 -29.63 17.12
N ILE A 24 0.90 -29.46 18.07
CA ILE A 24 -0.43 -28.90 17.74
C ILE A 24 -0.30 -27.46 17.28
N VAL A 25 0.32 -26.60 18.08
CA VAL A 25 0.37 -25.15 17.83
C VAL A 25 1.39 -24.80 16.75
N GLY A 26 2.54 -25.49 16.71
CA GLY A 26 3.64 -25.17 15.80
C GLY A 26 3.55 -25.87 14.44
N VAL A 27 2.79 -26.95 14.32
CA VAL A 27 2.70 -27.71 13.07
C VAL A 27 1.26 -27.83 12.57
N ILE A 28 0.37 -28.41 13.39
CA ILE A 28 -0.99 -28.72 12.93
C ILE A 28 -1.78 -27.45 12.61
N ILE A 29 -1.85 -26.51 13.56
CA ILE A 29 -2.63 -25.28 13.37
C ILE A 29 -2.10 -24.47 12.18
N PRO A 30 -0.80 -24.12 12.04
CA PRO A 30 -0.31 -23.37 10.89
C PRO A 30 -0.56 -24.09 9.56
N THR A 31 -0.35 -25.42 9.51
CA THR A 31 -0.57 -26.19 8.27
C THR A 31 -2.04 -26.16 7.85
N VAL A 32 -2.96 -26.39 8.80
CA VAL A 32 -4.40 -26.38 8.53
C VAL A 32 -4.88 -24.98 8.12
N THR A 33 -4.43 -23.95 8.82
CA THR A 33 -4.80 -22.56 8.47
C THR A 33 -4.27 -22.15 7.11
N SER A 34 -3.03 -22.47 6.77
CA SER A 34 -2.46 -22.21 5.44
C SER A 34 -3.24 -22.95 4.34
N PHE A 35 -3.55 -24.23 4.57
CA PHE A 35 -4.33 -25.02 3.63
C PHE A 35 -5.73 -24.41 3.39
N ILE A 36 -6.41 -23.98 4.45
CA ILE A 36 -7.71 -23.32 4.33
C ILE A 36 -7.58 -22.00 3.57
N ALA A 37 -6.62 -21.15 3.94
CA ALA A 37 -6.39 -19.86 3.32
C ALA A 37 -6.14 -19.98 1.81
N GLU A 38 -5.27 -20.88 1.39
CA GLU A 38 -4.95 -21.14 -0.02
C GLU A 38 -6.14 -21.66 -0.84
N ASN A 39 -7.09 -22.35 -0.21
CA ASN A 39 -8.26 -22.88 -0.90
C ASN A 39 -9.46 -21.91 -0.89
N VAL A 40 -9.53 -21.00 0.09
CA VAL A 40 -10.62 -20.02 0.21
C VAL A 40 -10.32 -18.75 -0.59
N ASP A 41 -9.13 -18.19 -0.40
CA ASP A 41 -8.65 -17.00 -1.13
C ASP A 41 -7.14 -17.06 -1.33
N ARG A 42 -6.74 -17.68 -2.41
CA ARG A 42 -5.34 -17.84 -2.79
C ARG A 42 -4.63 -16.51 -3.03
N GLY A 43 -5.36 -15.48 -3.52
CA GLY A 43 -4.82 -14.16 -3.78
C GLY A 43 -4.33 -13.52 -2.47
N SER A 44 -5.22 -13.43 -1.50
CA SER A 44 -4.90 -12.86 -0.18
C SER A 44 -3.88 -13.73 0.59
N ALA A 45 -3.99 -15.06 0.51
CA ALA A 45 -3.05 -15.98 1.14
C ALA A 45 -1.61 -15.81 0.65
N ASN A 46 -1.43 -15.41 -0.62
CA ASN A 46 -0.12 -15.14 -1.23
C ASN A 46 0.26 -13.65 -1.19
N GLY A 47 -0.39 -12.84 -0.38
CA GLY A 47 -0.04 -11.43 -0.15
C GLY A 47 -0.57 -10.47 -1.21
N SER A 48 -1.70 -10.75 -1.84
CA SER A 48 -2.40 -9.86 -2.79
C SER A 48 -1.46 -9.28 -3.86
N GLN A 49 -0.67 -10.14 -4.50
CA GLN A 49 0.36 -9.76 -5.45
C GLN A 49 -0.21 -9.09 -6.70
N ILE A 50 0.44 -8.03 -7.16
CA ILE A 50 0.17 -7.37 -8.43
C ILE A 50 0.92 -8.13 -9.52
N ASN A 51 0.18 -8.87 -10.35
CA ASN A 51 0.74 -9.62 -11.45
C ASN A 51 0.33 -8.97 -12.77
N LEU A 52 1.29 -8.50 -13.54
CA LEU A 52 1.10 -7.96 -14.88
C LEU A 52 1.89 -8.85 -15.85
N ASP A 53 1.20 -9.54 -16.74
CA ASP A 53 1.77 -10.46 -17.72
C ASP A 53 2.68 -11.56 -17.15
N GLY A 54 2.35 -12.09 -15.98
CA GLY A 54 3.11 -13.19 -15.36
C GLY A 54 4.31 -12.75 -14.53
N LYS A 55 4.58 -11.44 -14.45
CA LYS A 55 5.62 -10.85 -13.59
C LYS A 55 4.98 -10.16 -12.40
N ILE A 56 5.56 -10.36 -11.23
CA ILE A 56 5.11 -9.73 -9.97
C ILE A 56 5.80 -8.37 -9.85
N TYR A 57 5.00 -7.31 -9.75
CA TYR A 57 5.47 -5.92 -9.61
C TYR A 57 5.34 -5.38 -8.20
N GLY A 58 4.67 -6.08 -7.32
CA GLY A 58 4.46 -5.68 -5.92
C GLY A 58 3.23 -6.33 -5.32
N SER A 59 2.65 -5.67 -4.34
CA SER A 59 1.44 -6.10 -3.64
C SER A 59 0.48 -4.92 -3.47
N TYR A 60 -0.82 -5.20 -3.52
CA TYR A 60 -1.84 -4.21 -3.17
C TYR A 60 -1.81 -3.82 -1.68
N LEU A 61 -1.10 -4.57 -0.86
CA LEU A 61 -0.99 -4.32 0.60
C LEU A 61 0.18 -3.40 0.96
N LEU A 62 1.10 -3.13 0.02
CA LEU A 62 2.34 -2.41 0.29
C LEU A 62 2.50 -1.23 -0.67
N ALA A 63 2.59 -0.01 -0.11
CA ALA A 63 2.92 1.17 -0.88
C ALA A 63 4.33 1.05 -1.49
N GLN A 64 4.50 1.66 -2.66
CA GLN A 64 5.75 1.74 -3.39
C GLN A 64 6.07 3.19 -3.77
N ALA A 65 7.34 3.51 -3.92
CA ALA A 65 7.77 4.79 -4.46
C ALA A 65 7.56 4.80 -5.97
N PHE A 66 6.66 5.64 -6.44
CA PHE A 66 6.48 5.90 -7.88
C PHE A 66 7.06 7.27 -8.24
N ASN A 67 8.04 7.30 -9.14
CA ASN A 67 8.72 8.53 -9.54
C ASN A 67 8.03 9.23 -10.71
N GLN A 68 7.08 8.59 -11.36
CA GLN A 68 6.42 9.13 -12.53
C GLN A 68 5.24 10.03 -12.13
N SER A 69 5.14 11.19 -12.77
CA SER A 69 4.11 12.18 -12.44
C SER A 69 2.68 11.76 -12.80
N TYR A 70 2.50 10.72 -13.61
CA TYR A 70 1.20 10.15 -13.93
C TYR A 70 0.69 9.13 -12.92
N PHE A 71 1.47 8.81 -11.88
CA PHE A 71 1.04 7.94 -10.78
C PHE A 71 0.55 8.76 -9.58
N PHE A 72 -0.38 8.20 -8.84
CA PHE A 72 -0.75 8.70 -7.53
C PHE A 72 0.37 8.46 -6.53
N GLN A 73 0.51 9.37 -5.60
CA GLN A 73 1.51 9.25 -4.54
C GLN A 73 0.83 8.78 -3.25
N PRO A 74 1.39 7.77 -2.57
CA PRO A 74 0.96 7.37 -1.24
C PRO A 74 1.34 8.41 -0.19
N ARG A 75 1.10 8.09 1.08
CA ARG A 75 1.60 8.86 2.22
C ARG A 75 3.13 8.85 2.25
N PRO A 76 3.77 9.87 2.83
CA PRO A 76 5.23 9.84 3.05
C PRO A 76 5.67 8.60 3.83
N SER A 77 6.94 8.21 3.67
CA SER A 77 7.51 7.00 4.25
C SER A 77 8.85 7.26 4.90
N ALA A 78 8.95 7.09 6.22
CA ALA A 78 10.19 7.19 6.98
C ALA A 78 11.27 6.15 6.57
N ILE A 79 10.84 5.07 5.90
CA ILE A 79 11.73 3.98 5.43
C ILE A 79 11.94 3.97 3.91
N ASN A 80 11.53 5.06 3.22
CA ASN A 80 11.64 5.17 1.77
C ASN A 80 10.99 3.98 1.01
N PHE A 81 9.84 3.50 1.48
CA PHE A 81 9.11 2.37 0.91
C PHE A 81 9.91 1.07 0.81
N ASN A 82 10.87 0.86 1.72
CA ASN A 82 11.62 -0.38 1.77
C ASN A 82 10.74 -1.54 2.25
N GLN A 83 10.33 -2.41 1.34
CA GLN A 83 9.41 -3.53 1.61
C GLN A 83 9.99 -4.63 2.50
N THR A 84 11.29 -4.58 2.82
CA THR A 84 11.93 -5.55 3.73
C THR A 84 11.95 -5.07 5.19
N SER A 85 11.44 -3.87 5.45
CA SER A 85 11.37 -3.28 6.80
C SER A 85 10.02 -2.62 7.03
N SER A 86 9.73 -2.29 8.28
CA SER A 86 8.60 -1.47 8.67
C SER A 86 9.07 -0.49 9.73
N GLY A 87 8.66 0.76 9.65
CA GLY A 87 9.09 1.78 10.61
C GLY A 87 8.34 3.09 10.44
N ALA A 88 8.16 3.75 11.59
CA ALA A 88 7.61 5.08 11.74
C ALA A 88 8.73 6.10 11.95
N PRO A 89 8.43 7.41 11.82
CA PRO A 89 9.35 8.46 12.24
C PRO A 89 9.77 8.29 13.71
N GLU A 90 11.06 8.40 14.00
CA GLU A 90 11.59 8.28 15.36
C GLU A 90 11.46 9.59 16.17
N CYS A 91 10.57 10.49 15.77
CA CYS A 91 10.42 11.79 16.43
C CYS A 91 9.06 11.93 17.11
N ALA A 92 9.05 12.42 18.33
CA ALA A 92 7.82 12.72 19.04
C ALA A 92 7.07 13.87 18.36
N PRO A 93 5.71 13.86 18.36
CA PRO A 93 4.91 14.99 17.88
C PRO A 93 5.33 16.31 18.54
N ASN A 94 5.28 17.42 17.78
CA ASN A 94 5.64 18.77 18.22
C ASN A 94 7.13 18.98 18.57
N THR A 95 8.01 18.09 18.19
CA THR A 95 9.46 18.35 18.21
C THR A 95 9.89 19.14 16.97
N ASN A 96 11.01 19.87 17.07
CA ASN A 96 11.57 20.55 15.90
C ASN A 96 11.87 19.58 14.74
N ALA A 97 12.25 18.34 15.05
CA ALA A 97 12.47 17.30 14.04
C ALA A 97 11.17 16.98 13.28
N SER A 98 10.09 16.68 14.00
CA SER A 98 8.77 16.38 13.40
C SER A 98 8.21 17.56 12.60
N LEU A 99 8.35 18.80 13.11
CA LEU A 99 7.91 20.00 12.39
C LEU A 99 8.70 20.23 11.10
N ASN A 100 10.01 19.99 11.12
CA ASN A 100 10.85 20.11 9.94
C ASN A 100 10.50 19.05 8.88
N GLU A 101 10.30 17.80 9.29
CA GLU A 101 9.90 16.71 8.42
C GLU A 101 8.54 16.99 7.76
N THR A 102 7.54 17.35 8.55
CA THR A 102 6.21 17.76 8.02
C THR A 102 6.35 18.93 7.04
N SER A 103 7.18 19.93 7.36
CA SER A 103 7.44 21.07 6.45
C SER A 103 8.09 20.65 5.14
N GLN A 104 8.97 19.65 5.16
CA GLN A 104 9.57 19.09 3.94
C GLN A 104 8.54 18.31 3.12
N ASN A 105 7.73 17.50 3.76
CA ASN A 105 6.65 16.74 3.12
C ASN A 105 5.62 17.67 2.45
N ILE A 106 5.26 18.78 3.10
CA ILE A 106 4.40 19.83 2.52
C ILE A 106 5.03 20.38 1.24
N LYS A 107 6.28 20.82 1.31
CA LYS A 107 6.96 21.41 0.15
C LYS A 107 7.07 20.42 -1.02
N GLU A 108 7.34 19.16 -0.73
CA GLU A 108 7.42 18.13 -1.75
C GLU A 108 6.04 17.85 -2.38
N PHE A 109 4.98 17.80 -1.57
CA PHE A 109 3.62 17.63 -2.07
C PHE A 109 3.18 18.80 -2.96
N GLU A 110 3.43 20.04 -2.52
CA GLU A 110 3.13 21.25 -3.31
C GLU A 110 3.98 21.33 -4.58
N ARG A 111 5.24 20.94 -4.54
CA ARG A 111 6.12 20.87 -5.72
C ARG A 111 5.56 19.92 -6.78
N MET A 112 5.04 18.77 -6.37
CA MET A 112 4.42 17.80 -7.27
C MET A 112 3.04 18.27 -7.73
N ASN A 113 2.29 18.96 -6.88
CA ASN A 113 0.91 19.38 -7.13
C ASN A 113 0.76 20.92 -7.04
N PRO A 114 1.32 21.70 -7.98
CA PRO A 114 1.45 23.17 -7.85
C PRO A 114 0.11 23.94 -7.87
N ASN A 115 -1.00 23.26 -8.14
CA ASN A 115 -2.34 23.85 -8.11
C ASN A 115 -3.09 23.59 -6.79
N VAL A 116 -2.44 22.92 -5.83
CA VAL A 116 -3.02 22.57 -4.53
C VAL A 116 -2.46 23.51 -3.47
N THR A 117 -3.33 24.07 -2.63
CA THR A 117 -2.94 24.90 -1.49
C THR A 117 -2.87 24.07 -0.23
N LEU A 118 -2.05 24.47 0.75
CA LEU A 118 -1.88 23.77 2.02
C LEU A 118 -3.23 23.44 2.72
N SER A 119 -4.20 24.35 2.64
CA SER A 119 -5.52 24.16 3.23
C SER A 119 -6.36 23.04 2.59
N GLN A 120 -6.00 22.59 1.41
CA GLN A 120 -6.67 21.49 0.69
C GLN A 120 -6.02 20.14 0.95
N ILE A 121 -4.81 20.13 1.50
CA ILE A 121 -4.06 18.89 1.73
C ILE A 121 -4.54 18.22 3.02
N PRO A 122 -5.11 17.01 2.95
CA PRO A 122 -5.41 16.25 4.16
C PRO A 122 -4.14 16.02 4.99
N GLY A 123 -4.22 16.21 6.31
CA GLY A 123 -3.04 16.10 7.20
C GLY A 123 -2.27 14.79 7.05
N VAL A 124 -2.96 13.67 6.82
CA VAL A 124 -2.34 12.36 6.62
C VAL A 124 -1.46 12.28 5.35
N MET A 125 -1.67 13.17 4.35
CA MET A 125 -0.85 13.21 3.12
C MET A 125 0.51 13.87 3.30
N ILE A 126 0.73 14.51 4.44
CA ILE A 126 1.99 15.20 4.80
C ILE A 126 2.64 14.59 6.04
N MET A 127 2.02 13.55 6.60
CA MET A 127 2.53 12.81 7.75
C MET A 127 2.92 11.40 7.30
N ASP A 128 4.10 10.96 7.72
CA ASP A 128 4.57 9.62 7.43
C ASP A 128 3.60 8.56 7.97
N SER A 129 3.48 7.45 7.26
CA SER A 129 2.71 6.32 7.76
C SER A 129 3.51 5.56 8.82
N ASP A 130 2.81 4.97 9.82
CA ASP A 130 3.45 4.25 10.92
C ASP A 130 4.21 3.00 10.46
N SER A 131 3.77 2.36 9.39
CA SER A 131 4.48 1.24 8.78
C SER A 131 5.54 1.68 7.77
N GLY A 132 5.43 2.90 7.23
CA GLY A 132 6.18 3.38 6.07
C GLY A 132 5.74 2.72 4.75
N LEU A 133 4.70 1.88 4.77
CA LEU A 133 4.24 1.07 3.62
C LEU A 133 2.71 1.11 3.41
N ASP A 134 2.00 2.05 4.05
CA ASP A 134 0.54 2.17 3.91
C ASP A 134 0.15 2.60 2.50
N PRO A 135 -0.55 1.75 1.71
CA PRO A 135 -0.96 2.09 0.36
C PRO A 135 -2.24 2.93 0.31
N ASN A 136 -2.89 3.15 1.46
CA ASN A 136 -4.20 3.81 1.52
C ASN A 136 -4.04 5.31 1.77
N ILE A 137 -4.78 6.10 0.99
CA ILE A 137 -4.89 7.55 1.16
C ILE A 137 -6.36 7.96 1.26
N PRO A 138 -6.70 9.07 1.92
CA PRO A 138 -8.07 9.59 1.88
C PRO A 138 -8.52 9.85 0.43
N VAL A 139 -9.79 9.68 0.13
CA VAL A 139 -10.36 10.00 -1.18
C VAL A 139 -10.01 11.43 -1.61
N GLN A 140 -10.09 12.39 -0.67
CA GLN A 140 -9.66 13.77 -0.92
C GLN A 140 -8.19 13.88 -1.32
N GLY A 141 -7.31 13.03 -0.77
CA GLY A 141 -5.90 12.94 -1.14
C GLY A 141 -5.68 12.49 -2.59
N ALA A 142 -6.54 11.62 -3.12
CA ALA A 142 -6.53 11.25 -4.53
C ALA A 142 -7.09 12.38 -5.41
N ILE A 143 -8.23 12.98 -5.04
CA ILE A 143 -8.87 14.07 -5.79
C ILE A 143 -7.92 15.25 -6.03
N ILE A 144 -7.17 15.67 -5.01
CA ILE A 144 -6.24 16.80 -5.17
C ILE A 144 -5.04 16.48 -6.08
N GLN A 145 -4.73 15.19 -6.30
CA GLN A 145 -3.69 14.73 -7.21
C GLN A 145 -4.20 14.54 -8.66
N GLU A 146 -5.52 14.42 -8.86
CA GLU A 146 -6.14 14.10 -10.13
C GLU A 146 -5.65 14.99 -11.27
N LYS A 147 -5.64 16.31 -11.09
CA LYS A 147 -5.24 17.26 -12.11
C LYS A 147 -3.82 17.02 -12.63
N ARG A 148 -2.88 16.73 -11.73
CA ARG A 148 -1.50 16.38 -12.07
C ARG A 148 -1.45 15.09 -12.88
N VAL A 149 -2.14 14.05 -12.40
CA VAL A 149 -2.18 12.72 -13.03
C VAL A 149 -2.74 12.84 -14.44
N VAL A 150 -3.92 13.43 -14.61
CA VAL A 150 -4.57 13.64 -15.92
C VAL A 150 -3.65 14.38 -16.88
N GLN A 151 -3.07 15.52 -16.46
CA GLN A 151 -2.18 16.30 -17.31
C GLN A 151 -0.93 15.53 -17.72
N SER A 152 -0.39 14.72 -16.81
CA SER A 152 0.81 13.92 -17.06
C SER A 152 0.53 12.76 -18.03
N ILE A 153 -0.63 12.13 -17.95
CA ILE A 153 -1.09 11.11 -18.91
C ILE A 153 -1.21 11.70 -20.32
N ILE A 154 -1.85 12.88 -20.45
CA ILE A 154 -2.00 13.58 -21.74
C ILE A 154 -0.63 13.94 -22.30
N ASN A 155 0.26 14.49 -21.50
CA ASN A 155 1.61 14.85 -21.92
C ASN A 155 2.39 13.63 -22.40
N LEU A 156 2.30 12.52 -21.70
CA LEU A 156 2.92 11.26 -22.08
C LEU A 156 2.37 10.75 -23.42
N GLY A 157 1.04 10.77 -23.59
CA GLY A 157 0.40 10.45 -24.87
C GLY A 157 0.95 11.28 -26.03
N ASN A 158 1.01 12.62 -25.85
CA ASN A 158 1.54 13.54 -26.86
C ASN A 158 3.01 13.24 -27.21
N ILE A 159 3.86 12.94 -26.22
CA ILE A 159 5.27 12.54 -26.44
C ILE A 159 5.35 11.27 -27.29
N LYS A 160 4.42 10.34 -27.08
CA LYS A 160 4.34 9.08 -27.86
C LYS A 160 3.60 9.23 -29.20
N GLY A 161 3.16 10.44 -29.55
CA GLY A 161 2.39 10.73 -30.78
C GLY A 161 0.93 10.27 -30.73
N ILE A 162 0.41 9.93 -29.55
CA ILE A 162 -0.96 9.50 -29.33
C ILE A 162 -1.75 10.66 -28.72
N ARG A 163 -2.80 11.09 -29.41
CA ARG A 163 -3.69 12.14 -28.90
C ARG A 163 -4.79 11.55 -28.05
N LEU A 164 -4.74 11.83 -26.75
CA LEU A 164 -5.80 11.48 -25.82
C LEU A 164 -6.73 12.67 -25.62
N SER A 165 -8.03 12.40 -25.50
CA SER A 165 -9.02 13.42 -25.13
C SER A 165 -8.91 13.74 -23.64
N LEU A 166 -8.89 15.03 -23.29
CA LEU A 166 -8.94 15.47 -21.89
C LEU A 166 -10.16 14.89 -21.16
N HIS A 167 -11.31 14.88 -21.83
CA HIS A 167 -12.54 14.32 -21.24
C HIS A 167 -12.42 12.83 -20.95
N GLU A 168 -11.83 12.06 -21.86
CA GLU A 168 -11.64 10.61 -21.69
C GLU A 168 -10.70 10.29 -20.52
N VAL A 169 -9.53 10.93 -20.47
CA VAL A 169 -8.56 10.72 -19.39
C VAL A 169 -9.15 11.14 -18.04
N ASN A 170 -9.79 12.30 -17.98
CA ASN A 170 -10.41 12.80 -16.76
C ASN A 170 -11.53 11.87 -16.28
N SER A 171 -12.40 11.42 -17.20
CA SER A 171 -13.46 10.45 -16.87
C SER A 171 -12.90 9.13 -16.35
N THR A 172 -11.84 8.62 -16.98
CA THR A 172 -11.19 7.38 -16.54
C THR A 172 -10.57 7.51 -15.16
N VAL A 173 -9.82 8.59 -14.90
CA VAL A 173 -9.18 8.83 -13.60
C VAL A 173 -10.24 8.97 -12.49
N ASN A 174 -11.31 9.74 -12.73
CA ASN A 174 -12.42 9.87 -11.80
C ASN A 174 -13.12 8.54 -11.54
N GLN A 175 -13.34 7.75 -12.59
CA GLN A 175 -13.93 6.41 -12.45
C GLN A 175 -13.04 5.50 -11.61
N LEU A 176 -11.72 5.53 -11.80
CA LEU A 176 -10.78 4.76 -10.99
C LEU A 176 -10.85 5.16 -9.52
N ILE A 177 -10.86 6.45 -9.20
CA ILE A 177 -11.00 6.93 -7.82
C ILE A 177 -12.30 6.42 -7.20
N ASN A 178 -13.43 6.65 -7.86
CA ASN A 178 -14.75 6.29 -7.35
C ASN A 178 -14.93 4.77 -7.21
N SER A 179 -14.40 3.97 -8.15
CA SER A 179 -14.51 2.51 -8.10
C SER A 179 -13.56 1.85 -7.08
N SER A 180 -12.52 2.57 -6.68
CA SER A 180 -11.52 2.11 -5.69
C SER A 180 -11.82 2.60 -4.27
N GLU A 181 -12.89 3.39 -4.10
CA GLU A 181 -13.31 3.89 -2.80
C GLU A 181 -13.73 2.73 -1.89
N SER A 182 -13.15 2.68 -0.72
CA SER A 182 -13.37 1.65 0.30
C SER A 182 -13.57 2.28 1.67
N GLN A 183 -14.19 1.53 2.57
CA GLN A 183 -14.41 1.91 3.96
C GLN A 183 -14.28 0.66 4.83
N ASP A 184 -13.49 0.73 5.91
CA ASP A 184 -13.24 -0.43 6.77
C ASP A 184 -14.51 -0.91 7.48
N PHE A 185 -15.34 0.03 7.92
CA PHE A 185 -16.61 -0.26 8.56
C PHE A 185 -17.73 0.59 7.97
N PRO A 186 -18.87 0.00 7.60
CA PRO A 186 -19.99 0.72 6.99
C PRO A 186 -20.58 1.84 7.86
N ILE A 187 -20.38 1.78 9.20
CA ILE A 187 -20.94 2.74 10.17
C ILE A 187 -19.84 3.64 10.73
N PHE A 188 -18.61 3.15 10.83
CA PHE A 188 -17.48 3.85 11.42
C PHE A 188 -16.27 3.71 10.51
N GLY A 189 -15.71 4.80 10.06
CA GLY A 189 -14.53 4.81 9.24
C GLY A 189 -14.57 5.88 8.17
N SER A 190 -13.42 6.43 7.85
CA SER A 190 -13.28 7.36 6.74
C SER A 190 -13.15 6.58 5.43
N TYR A 191 -13.65 7.17 4.36
CA TYR A 191 -13.42 6.64 3.03
C TYR A 191 -11.97 6.83 2.60
N TYR A 192 -11.41 5.80 1.99
CA TYR A 192 -10.05 5.80 1.46
C TYR A 192 -9.98 5.12 0.09
N VAL A 193 -8.89 5.32 -0.59
CA VAL A 193 -8.54 4.62 -1.83
C VAL A 193 -7.14 4.03 -1.70
N ASN A 194 -6.94 2.87 -2.28
CA ASN A 194 -5.64 2.24 -2.34
C ASN A 194 -4.89 2.72 -3.59
N VAL A 195 -3.74 3.37 -3.39
CA VAL A 195 -2.93 3.95 -4.46
C VAL A 195 -2.47 2.89 -5.46
N MET A 196 -2.17 1.68 -5.00
CA MET A 196 -1.73 0.59 -5.87
C MET A 196 -2.83 0.16 -6.86
N TYR A 197 -4.11 0.17 -6.45
CA TYR A 197 -5.22 -0.08 -7.37
C TYR A 197 -5.37 1.03 -8.40
N LEU A 198 -5.25 2.29 -7.98
CA LEU A 198 -5.31 3.44 -8.89
C LEU A 198 -4.21 3.35 -9.94
N ASP A 199 -2.98 3.09 -9.52
CA ASP A 199 -1.81 3.10 -10.41
C ASP A 199 -1.79 1.90 -11.36
N VAL A 200 -2.23 0.72 -10.91
CA VAL A 200 -2.48 -0.42 -11.81
C VAL A 200 -3.57 -0.10 -12.84
N GLY A 201 -4.63 0.61 -12.43
CA GLY A 201 -5.65 1.10 -13.35
C GLY A 201 -5.10 2.05 -14.41
N ILE A 202 -4.21 2.97 -14.02
CA ILE A 202 -3.51 3.87 -14.94
C ILE A 202 -2.59 3.09 -15.88
N ILE A 203 -1.81 2.14 -15.38
CA ILE A 203 -0.95 1.28 -16.22
C ILE A 203 -1.80 0.57 -17.28
N ASN A 204 -2.90 -0.04 -16.89
CA ASN A 204 -3.80 -0.74 -17.82
C ASN A 204 -4.36 0.23 -18.87
N PHE A 205 -4.76 1.44 -18.49
CA PHE A 205 -5.20 2.47 -19.42
C PHE A 205 -4.10 2.82 -20.43
N LEU A 206 -2.89 3.08 -19.96
CA LEU A 206 -1.75 3.46 -20.80
C LEU A 206 -1.33 2.32 -21.76
N VAL A 207 -1.38 1.09 -21.30
CA VAL A 207 -1.10 -0.10 -22.12
C VAL A 207 -2.17 -0.29 -23.20
N ASN A 208 -3.44 -0.17 -22.84
CA ASN A 208 -4.56 -0.31 -23.78
C ASN A 208 -4.54 0.74 -24.89
N HIS A 209 -3.98 1.92 -24.61
CA HIS A 209 -3.77 2.99 -25.61
C HIS A 209 -2.41 2.92 -26.33
N ASN A 210 -1.63 1.85 -26.14
CA ASN A 210 -0.30 1.67 -26.70
C ASN A 210 0.72 2.78 -26.33
N ILE A 211 0.49 3.48 -25.23
CA ILE A 211 1.37 4.54 -24.69
C ILE A 211 2.55 3.92 -23.94
N LEU A 212 2.27 2.89 -23.14
CA LEU A 212 3.28 2.03 -22.53
C LEU A 212 3.24 0.65 -23.16
N SER A 213 4.40 0.06 -23.37
CA SER A 213 4.51 -1.37 -23.67
C SER A 213 4.60 -2.13 -22.34
N LYS A 214 4.01 -3.31 -22.28
CA LYS A 214 4.11 -4.18 -21.10
C LYS A 214 5.57 -4.51 -20.75
N SER A 215 6.46 -4.54 -21.74
CA SER A 215 7.91 -4.75 -21.57
C SER A 215 8.66 -3.51 -21.03
N SER A 216 8.04 -2.33 -21.00
CA SER A 216 8.65 -1.10 -20.49
C SER A 216 8.34 -0.84 -19.01
N LEU A 217 7.69 -1.77 -18.34
CA LEU A 217 7.42 -1.74 -16.91
C LEU A 217 8.58 -2.35 -16.08
N ASP A 218 9.69 -2.66 -16.74
CA ASP A 218 10.94 -3.17 -16.14
C ASP A 218 11.80 -2.06 -15.54
#